data_8baf1d5f5be3531a60bad074aa0d9d88
#
_entry.id   8baf1d5f5be3531a60bad074aa0d9d88
#
_cell.length_a   1.000
_cell.length_b   1.000
_cell.length_c   1.000
_cell.angle_alpha   90.00
_cell.angle_beta   90.00
_cell.angle_gamma   90.00
#
_symmetry.space_group_name_H-M   'P 1'
#
loop_
_entity.id
_entity.type
_entity.pdbx_description
1 polymer ?
#
loop_
_entity_poly.entity_id
_entity_poly.type
_entity_poly.pdbx_seq_one_letter_code
_entity_poly.pdbx_strand_id
1 'polypeptide(L)'
;LYYRPRQSRWGEVPAGVHELVRAFLRTDDFLVTSLNVFNSLGVGLTQMVNATMVYNRKRAGKFLLDGMVYEFKRPRNYPAKVTEEYLYVDLLNNFEDLPERPDNFEVLLKERLLQFPRKQLERHAQSYGKIKTQKMLQELMADAAQEISS
;
A
#
# COMPACT_ATOMS: atom_id res chain seq x y z
N LEU A 1 6.12 6.06 32.27
CA LEU A 1 4.96 5.63 31.53
C LEU A 1 5.33 4.57 30.51
N TYR A 2 4.62 3.49 30.55
CA TYR A 2 4.94 2.35 29.72
C TYR A 2 4.35 2.54 28.31
N TYR A 3 5.22 2.65 27.31
CA TYR A 3 4.80 2.75 25.92
C TYR A 3 4.83 1.36 25.29
N ARG A 4 3.71 0.97 24.74
CA ARG A 4 3.62 -0.28 24.01
C ARG A 4 3.45 0.04 22.53
N PRO A 5 4.44 -0.28 21.68
CA PRO A 5 4.26 -0.02 20.27
C PRO A 5 3.07 -0.78 19.75
N ARG A 6 2.27 -0.10 18.96
CA ARG A 6 1.12 -0.72 18.33
C ARG A 6 1.61 -1.58 17.20
N GLN A 7 1.59 -2.88 17.41
CA GLN A 7 1.95 -3.78 16.34
C GLN A 7 0.80 -3.89 15.37
N SER A 8 1.06 -3.55 14.14
CA SER A 8 0.12 -3.69 13.04
C SER A 8 0.65 -4.79 12.15
N ARG A 9 -0.23 -5.68 11.69
CA ARG A 9 0.16 -6.68 10.70
C ARG A 9 0.61 -6.05 9.37
N TRP A 10 0.40 -4.76 9.25
CA TRP A 10 0.76 -3.98 8.04
C TRP A 10 2.12 -3.32 8.15
N GLY A 11 2.84 -3.57 9.22
CA GLY A 11 4.11 -2.93 9.49
C GLY A 11 3.98 -1.93 10.64
N GLU A 12 5.10 -1.65 11.27
CA GLU A 12 5.16 -0.73 12.38
C GLU A 12 5.60 0.66 11.94
N VAL A 13 4.89 1.66 12.42
CA VAL A 13 5.33 3.04 12.29
C VAL A 13 6.10 3.37 13.57
N PRO A 14 7.40 3.74 13.47
CA PRO A 14 8.17 4.07 14.65
C PRO A 14 7.51 5.18 15.47
N ALA A 15 7.73 5.15 16.79
CA ALA A 15 7.22 6.18 17.67
C ALA A 15 7.75 7.54 17.23
N GLY A 16 6.89 8.54 17.24
CA GLY A 16 7.28 9.89 16.87
C GLY A 16 7.13 10.24 15.40
N VAL A 17 6.99 9.25 14.49
CA VAL A 17 6.82 9.55 13.08
C VAL A 17 5.52 10.30 12.83
N HIS A 18 4.44 9.89 13.48
CA HIS A 18 3.15 10.57 13.33
C HIS A 18 3.23 12.03 13.75
N GLU A 19 3.86 12.29 14.89
CA GLU A 19 4.02 13.66 15.38
C GLU A 19 4.90 14.49 14.47
N LEU A 20 5.96 13.89 13.95
CA LEU A 20 6.87 14.58 13.04
C LEU A 20 6.15 14.99 11.75
N VAL A 21 5.40 14.06 11.16
CA VAL A 21 4.66 14.31 9.93
C VAL A 21 3.55 15.33 10.17
N ARG A 22 2.84 15.21 11.29
CA ARG A 22 1.80 16.17 11.67
C ARG A 22 2.37 17.58 11.77
N ALA A 23 3.52 17.73 12.43
CA ALA A 23 4.16 19.04 12.57
C ALA A 23 4.57 19.59 11.21
N PHE A 24 5.10 18.74 10.34
CA PHE A 24 5.53 19.18 9.01
C PHE A 24 4.36 19.58 8.13
N LEU A 25 3.30 18.76 8.10
CA LEU A 25 2.13 19.02 7.27
C LEU A 25 1.14 19.99 7.90
N ARG A 26 1.19 20.13 9.23
CA ARG A 26 0.24 20.95 10.00
C ARG A 26 -1.20 20.47 9.84
N THR A 27 -1.39 19.17 9.78
CA THR A 27 -2.70 18.53 9.68
C THR A 27 -2.59 17.10 10.16
N ASP A 28 -3.72 16.52 10.55
CA ASP A 28 -3.82 15.11 10.88
C ASP A 28 -4.29 14.27 9.69
N ASP A 29 -4.60 14.91 8.57
CA ASP A 29 -5.12 14.23 7.38
C ASP A 29 -3.95 13.70 6.55
N PHE A 30 -3.45 12.53 6.93
CA PHE A 30 -2.39 11.84 6.19
C PHE A 30 -2.36 10.37 6.58
N LEU A 31 -1.73 9.56 5.72
CA LEU A 31 -1.50 8.15 5.98
C LEU A 31 -0.01 7.85 5.79
N VAL A 32 0.64 7.36 6.85
CA VAL A 32 2.04 6.96 6.78
C VAL A 32 2.11 5.49 6.38
N THR A 33 2.91 5.17 5.37
CA THR A 33 3.05 3.83 4.86
C THR A 33 4.48 3.62 4.35
N SER A 34 4.77 2.41 3.86
CA SER A 34 6.05 2.11 3.23
C SER A 34 5.86 0.95 2.27
N LEU A 35 6.82 0.74 1.37
CA LEU A 35 6.75 -0.40 0.46
C LEU A 35 6.81 -1.74 1.21
N ASN A 36 7.36 -1.73 2.42
CA ASN A 36 7.47 -2.95 3.23
C ASN A 36 6.10 -3.49 3.70
N VAL A 37 5.07 -2.64 3.74
CA VAL A 37 3.74 -3.11 4.16
C VAL A 37 3.18 -4.16 3.21
N PHE A 38 3.62 -4.14 1.96
CA PHE A 38 3.14 -5.11 0.97
C PHE A 38 3.65 -6.53 1.23
N ASN A 39 4.71 -6.67 2.03
CA ASN A 39 5.22 -7.99 2.40
C ASN A 39 4.16 -8.79 3.16
N SER A 40 3.27 -8.12 3.86
CA SER A 40 2.21 -8.79 4.63
C SER A 40 1.16 -9.46 3.75
N LEU A 41 1.10 -9.13 2.46
CA LEU A 41 0.13 -9.71 1.55
C LEU A 41 0.48 -11.14 1.13
N GLY A 42 1.71 -11.60 1.40
CA GLY A 42 2.11 -12.97 1.08
C GLY A 42 2.28 -13.21 -0.41
N VAL A 43 2.67 -12.21 -1.16
CA VAL A 43 2.85 -12.32 -2.62
C VAL A 43 4.33 -12.42 -3.01
N GLY A 44 5.15 -12.88 -2.09
CA GLY A 44 6.57 -13.14 -2.37
C GLY A 44 7.48 -11.94 -2.30
N LEU A 45 7.00 -10.81 -1.82
CA LEU A 45 7.82 -9.62 -1.63
C LEU A 45 8.49 -9.72 -0.26
N THR A 46 9.81 -9.80 -0.25
CA THR A 46 10.57 -9.99 0.98
C THR A 46 11.64 -8.93 1.18
N GLN A 47 11.94 -8.14 0.16
CA GLN A 47 13.01 -7.17 0.26
C GLN A 47 12.63 -5.99 1.12
N MET A 48 13.51 -5.63 2.05
CA MET A 48 13.34 -4.46 2.90
C MET A 48 13.73 -3.20 2.15
N VAL A 49 12.88 -2.20 2.21
CA VAL A 49 13.12 -0.91 1.57
C VAL A 49 12.98 0.19 2.61
N ASN A 50 14.01 1.01 2.74
CA ASN A 50 13.99 2.15 3.66
C ASN A 50 13.31 3.35 3.01
N ALA A 51 12.05 3.19 2.67
CA ALA A 51 11.27 4.23 2.04
C ALA A 51 9.96 4.41 2.80
N THR A 52 9.86 5.52 3.50
CA THR A 52 8.61 5.89 4.17
C THR A 52 7.84 6.81 3.25
N MET A 53 6.59 6.44 2.98
CA MET A 53 5.69 7.22 2.15
C MET A 53 4.62 7.86 3.01
N VAL A 54 4.23 9.09 2.67
CA VAL A 54 3.17 9.79 3.37
C VAL A 54 2.13 10.23 2.34
N TYR A 55 0.97 9.60 2.38
CA TYR A 55 -0.17 9.99 1.55
C TYR A 55 -0.89 11.13 2.23
N ASN A 56 -1.09 12.21 1.51
CA ASN A 56 -1.69 13.42 2.06
C ASN A 56 -2.28 14.26 0.94
N ARG A 57 -2.90 15.39 1.29
CA ARG A 57 -3.56 16.26 0.32
C ARG A 57 -2.84 17.58 0.10
N LYS A 58 -1.68 17.79 0.76
CA LYS A 58 -1.00 19.07 0.76
C LYS A 58 0.31 19.10 -0.03
N ARG A 59 1.16 18.07 0.13
CA ARG A 59 2.51 18.12 -0.42
C ARG A 59 2.87 16.85 -1.18
N ALA A 60 3.70 17.03 -2.19
CA ALA A 60 4.29 15.94 -2.95
C ALA A 60 5.79 16.21 -3.07
N GLY A 61 6.59 15.14 -3.06
CA GLY A 61 8.03 15.24 -3.20
C GLY A 61 8.77 14.54 -2.08
N LYS A 62 10.10 14.57 -2.16
CA LYS A 62 10.95 13.95 -1.15
C LYS A 62 11.47 15.04 -0.21
N PHE A 63 11.35 14.77 1.08
CA PHE A 63 11.78 15.71 2.11
C PHE A 63 12.58 14.96 3.16
N LEU A 64 13.62 15.64 3.68
CA LEU A 64 14.44 15.11 4.76
C LEU A 64 13.88 15.61 6.08
N LEU A 65 13.37 14.70 6.90
CA LEU A 65 12.83 15.03 8.21
C LEU A 65 13.57 14.20 9.26
N ASP A 66 14.18 14.88 10.21
CA ASP A 66 14.91 14.24 11.30
C ASP A 66 15.92 13.20 10.80
N GLY A 67 16.67 13.55 9.75
CA GLY A 67 17.73 12.71 9.20
C GLY A 67 17.23 11.57 8.31
N MET A 68 15.94 11.46 8.05
CA MET A 68 15.39 10.40 7.21
C MET A 68 14.60 10.98 6.05
N VAL A 69 14.65 10.28 4.91
CA VAL A 69 13.95 10.72 3.71
C VAL A 69 12.52 10.18 3.73
N TYR A 70 11.57 11.09 3.53
CA TYR A 70 10.16 10.76 3.41
C TYR A 70 9.69 11.16 2.02
N GLU A 71 8.94 10.26 1.38
CA GLU A 71 8.32 10.57 0.10
C GLU A 71 6.85 10.90 0.32
N PHE A 72 6.49 12.16 0.05
CA PHE A 72 5.11 12.64 0.19
C PHE A 72 4.42 12.48 -1.16
N LYS A 73 3.24 11.86 -1.15
CA LYS A 73 2.43 11.64 -2.34
C LYS A 73 1.03 12.17 -2.12
N ARG A 74 0.44 12.66 -3.19
CA ARG A 74 -0.93 13.18 -3.18
C ARG A 74 -1.82 12.29 -4.04
N PRO A 75 -2.15 11.08 -3.58
CA PRO A 75 -3.06 10.23 -4.33
C PRO A 75 -4.44 10.86 -4.37
N ARG A 76 -5.25 10.44 -5.35
CA ARG A 76 -6.62 10.95 -5.49
C ARG A 76 -7.40 10.74 -4.19
N ASN A 77 -7.18 9.61 -3.54
CA ASN A 77 -7.88 9.27 -2.31
C ASN A 77 -7.08 8.24 -1.53
N TYR A 78 -7.28 8.19 -0.23
CA TYR A 78 -6.67 7.18 0.64
C TYR A 78 -7.58 6.97 1.86
N PRO A 79 -7.58 5.75 2.45
CA PRO A 79 -8.48 5.46 3.56
C PRO A 79 -7.95 6.00 4.87
N ALA A 80 -8.84 6.21 5.82
CA ALA A 80 -8.46 6.52 7.19
C ALA A 80 -7.88 5.28 7.89
N LYS A 81 -8.32 4.10 7.48
CA LYS A 81 -7.91 2.84 8.08
C LYS A 81 -7.47 1.86 7.00
N VAL A 82 -6.28 1.29 7.17
CA VAL A 82 -5.69 0.36 6.20
C VAL A 82 -6.29 -1.03 6.37
N THR A 83 -6.73 -1.62 5.26
CA THR A 83 -7.22 -3.00 5.19
C THR A 83 -6.35 -3.78 4.21
N GLU A 84 -6.49 -5.11 4.21
CA GLU A 84 -5.75 -5.94 3.24
C GLU A 84 -6.20 -5.64 1.81
N GLU A 85 -7.49 -5.40 1.60
CA GLU A 85 -8.02 -5.05 0.29
C GLU A 85 -7.40 -3.75 -0.21
N TYR A 86 -7.31 -2.75 0.66
CA TYR A 86 -6.64 -1.50 0.30
C TYR A 86 -5.18 -1.73 -0.05
N LEU A 87 -4.47 -2.53 0.75
CA LEU A 87 -3.05 -2.81 0.48
C LEU A 87 -2.86 -3.51 -0.85
N TYR A 88 -3.75 -4.43 -1.21
CA TYR A 88 -3.67 -5.10 -2.49
C TYR A 88 -3.82 -4.10 -3.64
N VAL A 89 -4.81 -3.23 -3.57
CA VAL A 89 -5.02 -2.19 -4.57
C VAL A 89 -3.83 -1.24 -4.62
N ASP A 90 -3.31 -0.84 -3.47
CA ASP A 90 -2.19 0.09 -3.41
C ASP A 90 -0.89 -0.55 -3.90
N LEU A 91 -0.73 -1.87 -3.70
CA LEU A 91 0.38 -2.61 -4.30
C LEU A 91 0.37 -2.45 -5.82
N LEU A 92 -0.79 -2.60 -6.43
CA LEU A 92 -0.95 -2.42 -7.86
C LEU A 92 -0.70 -0.97 -8.29
N ASN A 93 -1.10 0.00 -7.45
CA ASN A 93 -0.80 1.40 -7.69
C ASN A 93 0.71 1.66 -7.75
N ASN A 94 1.48 0.93 -6.95
CA ASN A 94 2.92 1.09 -6.83
C ASN A 94 3.70 -0.02 -7.54
N PHE A 95 3.06 -0.74 -8.43
CA PHE A 95 3.63 -1.93 -9.08
C PHE A 95 4.99 -1.64 -9.73
N GLU A 96 5.11 -0.51 -10.40
CA GLU A 96 6.35 -0.15 -11.09
C GLU A 96 7.44 0.32 -10.14
N ASP A 97 7.08 0.72 -8.93
CA ASP A 97 8.02 1.19 -7.92
C ASP A 97 8.60 0.07 -7.06
N LEU A 98 8.10 -1.15 -7.22
CA LEU A 98 8.60 -2.29 -6.45
C LEU A 98 10.03 -2.62 -6.86
N PRO A 99 10.96 -2.71 -5.89
CA PRO A 99 12.38 -2.90 -6.21
C PRO A 99 12.68 -4.26 -6.84
N GLU A 100 12.02 -5.30 -6.37
CA GLU A 100 12.15 -6.64 -6.92
C GLU A 100 10.82 -7.34 -6.85
N ARG A 101 10.57 -8.21 -7.85
CA ARG A 101 9.38 -9.04 -7.90
C ARG A 101 9.82 -10.48 -8.16
N PRO A 102 9.21 -11.46 -7.46
CA PRO A 102 9.53 -12.85 -7.76
C PRO A 102 9.09 -13.21 -9.18
N ASP A 103 9.74 -14.21 -9.77
CA ASP A 103 9.43 -14.63 -11.13
C ASP A 103 7.97 -15.05 -11.30
N ASN A 104 7.39 -15.64 -10.25
CA ASN A 104 6.00 -16.10 -10.25
C ASN A 104 5.05 -15.08 -9.62
N PHE A 105 5.40 -13.81 -9.67
CA PHE A 105 4.64 -12.76 -8.98
C PHE A 105 3.18 -12.70 -9.44
N GLU A 106 2.95 -12.83 -10.73
CA GLU A 106 1.60 -12.80 -11.28
C GLU A 106 0.73 -13.94 -10.74
N VAL A 107 1.31 -15.14 -10.63
CA VAL A 107 0.61 -16.29 -10.03
C VAL A 107 0.24 -16.00 -8.58
N LEU A 108 1.18 -15.46 -7.82
CA LEU A 108 0.94 -15.13 -6.41
C LEU A 108 -0.12 -14.05 -6.25
N LEU A 109 -0.13 -13.07 -7.15
CA LEU A 109 -1.16 -12.02 -7.13
C LEU A 109 -2.55 -12.61 -7.39
N LYS A 110 -2.67 -13.54 -8.33
CA LYS A 110 -3.94 -14.20 -8.63
C LYS A 110 -4.42 -15.05 -7.45
N GLU A 111 -3.52 -15.80 -6.84
CA GLU A 111 -3.86 -16.62 -5.68
C GLU A 111 -4.36 -15.76 -4.52
N ARG A 112 -3.69 -14.66 -4.26
CA ARG A 112 -4.08 -13.76 -3.18
C ARG A 112 -5.39 -13.05 -3.49
N LEU A 113 -5.60 -12.67 -4.73
CA LEU A 113 -6.82 -12.02 -5.19
C LEU A 113 -8.06 -12.87 -4.90
N LEU A 114 -7.95 -14.18 -5.07
CA LEU A 114 -9.07 -15.09 -4.85
C LEU A 114 -9.47 -15.21 -3.37
N GLN A 115 -8.63 -14.74 -2.47
CA GLN A 115 -8.93 -14.76 -1.03
C GLN A 115 -9.77 -13.55 -0.59
N PHE A 116 -9.98 -12.58 -1.47
CA PHE A 116 -10.74 -11.38 -1.17
C PHE A 116 -12.16 -11.46 -1.73
N PRO A 117 -13.16 -10.88 -1.03
CA PRO A 117 -14.47 -10.69 -1.64
C PRO A 117 -14.34 -9.78 -2.86
N ARG A 118 -14.78 -10.29 -4.00
CA ARG A 118 -14.60 -9.59 -5.28
C ARG A 118 -15.18 -8.18 -5.28
N LYS A 119 -16.40 -8.03 -4.77
CA LYS A 119 -17.08 -6.74 -4.77
C LYS A 119 -16.36 -5.71 -3.92
N GLN A 120 -15.82 -6.12 -2.78
CA GLN A 120 -15.07 -5.23 -1.92
C GLN A 120 -13.79 -4.78 -2.58
N LEU A 121 -13.09 -5.70 -3.24
CA LEU A 121 -11.86 -5.37 -3.93
C LEU A 121 -12.13 -4.41 -5.08
N GLU A 122 -13.19 -4.63 -5.83
CA GLU A 122 -13.59 -3.71 -6.91
C GLU A 122 -13.90 -2.32 -6.37
N ARG A 123 -14.60 -2.22 -5.26
CA ARG A 123 -14.90 -0.94 -4.63
C ARG A 123 -13.63 -0.21 -4.20
N HIS A 124 -12.70 -0.93 -3.62
CA HIS A 124 -11.41 -0.34 -3.22
C HIS A 124 -10.64 0.15 -4.43
N ALA A 125 -10.67 -0.60 -5.54
CA ALA A 125 -10.02 -0.17 -6.76
C ALA A 125 -10.65 1.11 -7.31
N GLN A 126 -11.97 1.22 -7.26
CA GLN A 126 -12.65 2.43 -7.70
C GLN A 126 -12.35 3.63 -6.82
N SER A 127 -12.28 3.41 -5.51
CA SER A 127 -12.05 4.49 -4.54
C SER A 127 -10.59 4.92 -4.47
N TYR A 128 -9.65 3.97 -4.53
CA TYR A 128 -8.24 4.23 -4.25
C TYR A 128 -7.30 3.86 -5.40
N GLY A 129 -7.77 3.14 -6.41
CA GLY A 129 -6.94 2.71 -7.51
C GLY A 129 -6.83 3.74 -8.61
N LYS A 130 -5.64 3.83 -9.21
CA LYS A 130 -5.45 4.59 -10.45
C LYS A 130 -6.20 3.88 -11.57
N ILE A 131 -6.46 4.58 -12.67
CA ILE A 131 -7.12 3.98 -13.84
C ILE A 131 -6.34 2.75 -14.32
N LYS A 132 -5.03 2.86 -14.38
CA LYS A 132 -4.14 1.75 -14.73
C LYS A 132 -4.32 0.57 -13.78
N THR A 133 -4.44 0.85 -12.48
CA THR A 133 -4.64 -0.16 -11.45
C THR A 133 -5.98 -0.86 -11.63
N GLN A 134 -7.03 -0.12 -11.92
CA GLN A 134 -8.36 -0.70 -12.14
C GLN A 134 -8.35 -1.65 -13.33
N LYS A 135 -7.67 -1.28 -14.41
CA LYS A 135 -7.53 -2.16 -15.59
C LYS A 135 -6.72 -3.42 -15.23
N MET A 136 -5.63 -3.25 -14.52
CA MET A 136 -4.79 -4.37 -14.10
C MET A 136 -5.57 -5.36 -13.24
N LEU A 137 -6.38 -4.84 -12.31
CA LEU A 137 -7.19 -5.68 -11.46
C LEU A 137 -8.23 -6.46 -12.26
N GLN A 138 -8.88 -5.82 -13.23
CA GLN A 138 -9.84 -6.50 -14.08
C GLN A 138 -9.19 -7.64 -14.88
N GLU A 139 -8.00 -7.43 -15.40
CA GLU A 139 -7.26 -8.45 -16.11
C GLU A 139 -6.90 -9.63 -15.20
N LEU A 140 -6.43 -9.33 -13.99
CA LEU A 140 -6.12 -10.37 -13.02
C LEU A 140 -7.36 -11.18 -12.62
N MET A 141 -8.48 -10.51 -12.46
CA MET A 141 -9.75 -11.18 -12.13
C MET A 141 -10.22 -12.08 -13.27
N ALA A 142 -10.10 -11.62 -14.50
CA ALA A 142 -10.49 -12.41 -15.69
C ALA A 142 -9.60 -13.64 -15.82
N ASP A 143 -8.28 -13.47 -15.66
CA ASP A 143 -7.33 -14.57 -15.74
C ASP A 143 -7.56 -15.59 -14.63
N ALA A 144 -7.81 -15.12 -13.41
CA ALA A 144 -8.06 -16.00 -12.27
C ALA A 144 -9.34 -16.80 -12.48
N ALA A 145 -10.39 -16.17 -13.02
CA ALA A 145 -11.65 -16.86 -13.32
C ALA A 145 -11.46 -17.95 -14.38
N GLN A 146 -10.65 -17.68 -15.40
CA GLN A 146 -10.35 -18.68 -16.44
C GLN A 146 -9.63 -19.88 -15.86
N GLU A 147 -8.67 -19.66 -14.98
CA GLU A 147 -7.92 -20.74 -14.35
C GLU A 147 -8.82 -21.65 -13.50
N ILE A 148 -9.81 -21.08 -12.83
CA ILE A 148 -10.77 -21.84 -12.03
C ILE A 148 -11.71 -22.63 -12.93
N SER A 149 -12.06 -22.09 -14.09
CA SER A 149 -13.03 -22.70 -15.00
C SER A 149 -12.44 -23.82 -15.87
N SER A 150 -11.12 -23.90 -15.93
CA SER A 150 -10.46 -24.89 -16.78
C SER A 150 -10.18 -26.23 -16.11
#